data_15abfb952a576d0d981b791d53a07c83
#
_entry.id   15abfb952a576d0d981b791d53a07c83
#
_cell.length_a   1.000
_cell.length_b   1.000
_cell.length_c   1.000
_cell.angle_alpha   90.00
_cell.angle_beta   90.00
_cell.angle_gamma   90.00
#
_symmetry.space_group_name_H-M   'P 1'
#
loop_
_entity.id
_entity.type
_entity.pdbx_description
1 polymer ?
#
loop_
_entity_poly.entity_id
_entity_poly.type
_entity_poly.pdbx_seq_one_letter_code
_entity_poly.pdbx_strand_id
1 'polypeptide(L)'
;MSIQIPVSHMAFVRAQAGRSMELGARLSSLIEPSRQAKGCLHFALQQSLCDPELWLVSGFWIDQPAMTAYFSSPAMAVFGELVQEL
;
A
#
# COMPACT_ATOMS: atom_id res chain seq x y z
N MET A 1 -0.53 -4.61 -31.88
CA MET A 1 0.04 -3.67 -30.90
C MET A 1 -0.73 -3.76 -29.62
N SER A 2 -0.05 -4.06 -28.53
CA SER A 2 -0.73 -4.15 -27.24
C SER A 2 -0.82 -2.76 -26.60
N ILE A 3 -1.97 -2.48 -26.00
CA ILE A 3 -2.21 -1.24 -25.28
C ILE A 3 -1.99 -1.53 -23.81
N GLN A 4 -1.07 -0.77 -23.19
CA GLN A 4 -0.89 -0.83 -21.76
C GLN A 4 -1.88 0.13 -21.10
N ILE A 5 -2.72 -0.42 -20.24
CA ILE A 5 -3.68 0.37 -19.51
C ILE A 5 -3.21 0.44 -18.05
N PRO A 6 -2.91 1.64 -17.53
CA PRO A 6 -2.53 1.77 -16.13
C PRO A 6 -3.65 1.28 -15.23
N VAL A 7 -3.27 0.63 -14.13
CA VAL A 7 -4.22 0.15 -13.13
C VAL A 7 -3.85 0.71 -11.77
N SER A 8 -4.82 0.77 -10.89
CA SER A 8 -4.60 1.24 -9.52
C SER A 8 -5.26 0.30 -8.54
N HIS A 9 -4.76 0.34 -7.32
CA HIS A 9 -5.42 -0.34 -6.21
C HIS A 9 -5.47 0.59 -5.01
N MET A 10 -6.43 0.36 -4.12
CA MET A 10 -6.61 1.09 -2.88
C MET A 10 -6.94 0.10 -1.79
N ALA A 11 -6.30 0.27 -0.64
CA ALA A 11 -6.58 -0.55 0.52
C ALA A 11 -6.81 0.36 1.73
N PHE A 12 -7.90 0.12 2.43
CA PHE A 12 -8.19 0.81 3.69
C PHE A 12 -7.75 -0.07 4.84
N VAL A 13 -6.99 0.52 5.77
CA VAL A 13 -6.45 -0.19 6.93
C VAL A 13 -6.85 0.58 8.17
N ARG A 14 -7.51 -0.10 9.11
CA ARG A 14 -7.90 0.52 10.38
C ARG A 14 -7.00 0.02 11.49
N ALA A 15 -6.41 0.96 12.24
CA ALA A 15 -5.58 0.62 13.38
C ALA A 15 -6.45 0.19 14.56
N GLN A 16 -5.90 -0.67 15.41
CA GLN A 16 -6.51 -0.94 16.71
C GLN A 16 -6.45 0.32 17.58
N ALA A 17 -7.37 0.44 18.51
CA ALA A 17 -7.47 1.62 19.37
C ALA A 17 -6.13 1.93 20.03
N GLY A 18 -5.67 3.17 19.87
CA GLY A 18 -4.41 3.64 20.45
C GLY A 18 -3.16 3.24 19.69
N ARG A 19 -3.27 2.54 18.55
CA ARG A 19 -2.11 2.06 17.81
C ARG A 19 -1.94 2.71 16.45
N SER A 20 -2.67 3.80 16.18
CA SER A 20 -2.64 4.44 14.86
C SER A 20 -1.27 4.99 14.52
N MET A 21 -0.57 5.64 15.47
CA MET A 21 0.76 6.20 15.20
C MET A 21 1.76 5.10 14.85
N GLU A 22 1.71 3.99 15.56
CA GLU A 22 2.59 2.85 15.29
C GLU A 22 2.29 2.22 13.93
N LEU A 23 1.01 2.03 13.61
CA LEU A 23 0.62 1.50 12.31
C LEU A 23 1.08 2.43 11.19
N GLY A 24 0.87 3.73 11.35
CA GLY A 24 1.30 4.70 10.36
C GLY A 24 2.80 4.68 10.12
N ALA A 25 3.60 4.60 11.19
CA ALA A 25 5.05 4.53 11.06
C ALA A 25 5.48 3.27 10.32
N ARG A 26 4.87 2.14 10.61
CA ARG A 26 5.17 0.88 9.94
C ARG A 26 4.75 0.88 8.48
N LEU A 27 3.56 1.39 8.19
CA LEU A 27 3.10 1.52 6.81
C LEU A 27 4.00 2.47 6.02
N SER A 28 4.44 3.57 6.65
CA SER A 28 5.36 4.51 5.99
C SER A 28 6.66 3.85 5.58
N SER A 29 7.16 2.91 6.35
CA SER A 29 8.40 2.21 6.02
C SER A 29 8.29 1.34 4.77
N LEU A 30 7.07 1.02 4.34
CA LEU A 30 6.85 0.21 3.14
C LEU A 30 6.71 1.04 1.86
N ILE A 31 6.55 2.37 1.99
CA ILE A 31 6.27 3.22 0.84
C ILE A 31 7.45 3.26 -0.13
N GLU A 32 8.65 3.51 0.38
CA GLU A 32 9.82 3.63 -0.49
C GLU A 32 10.15 2.34 -1.24
N PRO A 33 10.20 1.17 -0.58
CA PRO A 33 10.38 -0.08 -1.32
C PRO A 33 9.29 -0.34 -2.36
N SER A 34 8.04 0.05 -2.05
CA SER A 34 6.93 -0.13 -2.98
C SER A 34 7.07 0.77 -4.19
N ARG A 35 7.53 2.01 -4.00
CA ARG A 35 7.77 2.94 -5.10
C ARG A 35 8.84 2.45 -6.05
N GLN A 36 9.79 1.67 -5.56
CA GLN A 36 10.89 1.12 -6.36
C GLN A 36 10.51 -0.18 -7.06
N ALA A 37 9.34 -0.73 -6.81
CA ALA A 37 8.88 -1.93 -7.47
C ALA A 37 8.73 -1.67 -8.96
N LYS A 38 9.09 -2.69 -9.77
CA LYS A 38 9.03 -2.57 -11.22
C LYS A 38 7.59 -2.27 -11.67
N GLY A 39 7.44 -1.23 -12.45
CA GLY A 39 6.14 -0.83 -12.99
C GLY A 39 5.30 0.01 -12.05
N CYS A 40 5.83 0.40 -10.89
CA CYS A 40 5.13 1.29 -9.98
C CYS A 40 5.21 2.73 -10.47
N LEU A 41 4.06 3.32 -10.77
CA LEU A 41 3.99 4.72 -11.18
C LEU A 41 3.86 5.66 -9.99
N HIS A 42 3.16 5.24 -8.96
CA HIS A 42 2.90 6.04 -7.78
C HIS A 42 2.49 5.13 -6.63
N PHE A 43 2.93 5.46 -5.43
CA PHE A 43 2.54 4.72 -4.23
C PHE A 43 2.46 5.72 -3.08
N ALA A 44 1.35 5.74 -2.36
CA ALA A 44 1.11 6.75 -1.34
C ALA A 44 0.39 6.15 -0.13
N LEU A 45 0.69 6.74 1.02
CA LEU A 45 0.00 6.47 2.28
C LEU A 45 -0.69 7.75 2.72
N GLN A 46 -1.95 7.62 3.13
CA GLN A 46 -2.74 8.76 3.59
C GLN A 46 -3.50 8.37 4.85
N GLN A 47 -3.63 9.32 5.77
CA GLN A 47 -4.45 9.15 6.97
C GLN A 47 -5.75 9.92 6.78
N SER A 48 -6.87 9.34 7.22
CA SER A 48 -8.16 10.02 7.12
C SER A 48 -8.19 11.23 8.05
N LEU A 49 -8.73 12.34 7.55
CA LEU A 49 -8.95 13.52 8.38
C LEU A 49 -10.05 13.32 9.41
N CYS A 50 -11.05 12.50 9.05
CA CYS A 50 -12.23 12.32 9.89
C CYS A 50 -12.05 11.20 10.91
N ASP A 51 -11.10 10.28 10.66
CA ASP A 51 -10.88 9.12 11.53
C ASP A 51 -9.38 8.84 11.58
N PRO A 52 -8.70 9.29 12.66
CA PRO A 52 -7.25 9.12 12.77
C PRO A 52 -6.78 7.67 12.78
N GLU A 53 -7.67 6.72 13.01
CA GLU A 53 -7.32 5.30 13.00
C GLU A 53 -7.43 4.67 11.61
N LEU A 54 -7.97 5.41 10.63
CA LEU A 54 -8.16 4.89 9.28
C LEU A 54 -7.06 5.39 8.36
N TRP A 55 -6.40 4.45 7.69
CA TRP A 55 -5.32 4.72 6.75
C TRP A 55 -5.70 4.21 5.37
N LEU A 56 -5.24 4.91 4.34
CA LEU A 56 -5.43 4.54 2.96
C LEU A 56 -4.07 4.32 2.31
N VAL A 57 -3.89 3.16 1.71
CA VAL A 57 -2.71 2.86 0.89
C VAL A 57 -3.18 2.78 -0.56
N SER A 58 -2.56 3.55 -1.44
CA SER A 58 -2.91 3.54 -2.86
C SER A 58 -1.68 3.35 -3.72
N GLY A 59 -1.83 2.60 -4.80
CA GLY A 59 -0.75 2.37 -5.75
C GLY A 59 -1.25 2.41 -7.17
N PHE A 60 -0.45 2.99 -8.07
CA PHE A 60 -0.72 3.05 -9.51
C PHE A 60 0.39 2.31 -10.24
N TRP A 61 0.00 1.47 -11.20
CA TRP A 61 0.91 0.55 -11.88
C TRP A 61 0.76 0.71 -13.39
N ILE A 62 1.85 0.46 -14.12
CA ILE A 62 1.82 0.61 -15.60
C ILE A 62 0.89 -0.39 -16.26
N ASP A 63 0.69 -1.57 -15.64
CA ASP A 63 -0.22 -2.59 -16.14
C ASP A 63 -0.57 -3.57 -15.03
N GLN A 64 -1.50 -4.47 -15.32
CA GLN A 64 -1.96 -5.45 -14.35
C GLN A 64 -0.88 -6.47 -13.98
N PRO A 65 -0.03 -6.98 -14.91
CA PRO A 65 1.04 -7.89 -14.51
C PRO A 65 1.99 -7.29 -13.48
N ALA A 66 2.33 -6.00 -13.59
CA ALA A 66 3.20 -5.34 -12.61
C ALA A 66 2.55 -5.30 -11.24
N MET A 67 1.26 -4.96 -11.18
CA MET A 67 0.51 -4.93 -9.92
C MET A 67 0.43 -6.33 -9.30
N THR A 68 0.14 -7.34 -10.10
CA THR A 68 0.06 -8.72 -9.64
C THR A 68 1.40 -9.20 -9.08
N ALA A 69 2.50 -8.86 -9.76
CA ALA A 69 3.84 -9.21 -9.29
C ALA A 69 4.14 -8.55 -7.94
N TYR A 70 3.71 -7.29 -7.75
CA TYR A 70 3.88 -6.62 -6.47
C TYR A 70 3.12 -7.36 -5.36
N PHE A 71 1.90 -7.80 -5.62
CA PHE A 71 1.10 -8.50 -4.61
C PHE A 71 1.70 -9.83 -4.18
N SER A 72 2.58 -10.41 -4.99
CA SER A 72 3.30 -11.63 -4.65
C SER A 72 4.66 -11.35 -4.01
N SER A 73 5.01 -10.08 -3.80
CA SER A 73 6.32 -9.68 -3.32
C SER A 73 6.43 -9.80 -1.78
N PRO A 74 7.67 -9.83 -1.25
CA PRO A 74 7.86 -9.82 0.20
C PRO A 74 7.28 -8.59 0.89
N ALA A 75 7.22 -7.45 0.21
CA ALA A 75 6.63 -6.23 0.78
C ALA A 75 5.16 -6.44 1.14
N MET A 76 4.42 -7.16 0.30
CA MET A 76 3.01 -7.45 0.59
C MET A 76 2.85 -8.42 1.74
N ALA A 77 3.78 -9.37 1.90
CA ALA A 77 3.75 -10.28 3.05
C ALA A 77 3.90 -9.50 4.35
N VAL A 78 4.82 -8.53 4.39
CA VAL A 78 5.01 -7.66 5.55
C VAL A 78 3.75 -6.84 5.82
N PHE A 79 3.15 -6.29 4.77
CA PHE A 79 1.90 -5.53 4.90
C PHE A 79 0.79 -6.39 5.53
N GLY A 80 0.64 -7.63 5.09
CA GLY A 80 -0.35 -8.54 5.66
C GLY A 80 -0.13 -8.80 7.15
N GLU A 81 1.13 -8.95 7.56
CA GLU A 81 1.47 -9.12 8.97
C GLU A 81 1.10 -7.89 9.79
N LEU A 82 1.38 -6.70 9.28
CA LEU A 82 1.06 -5.46 9.98
C LEU A 82 -0.44 -5.31 10.21
N VAL A 83 -1.24 -5.67 9.21
CA VAL A 83 -2.69 -5.56 9.30
C VAL A 83 -3.23 -6.47 10.42
N GLN A 84 -2.63 -7.63 10.62
CA GLN A 84 -3.06 -8.55 11.67
C GLN A 84 -2.60 -8.12 13.07
N GLU A 85 -1.44 -7.48 13.19
CA GLU A 85 -0.86 -7.13 14.48
C GLU A 85 -1.34 -5.78 15.00
N LEU A 86 -1.57 -4.82 14.14
CA LEU A 86 -1.83 -3.43 14.48
C LEU A 86 -3.17 -2.93 13.96
#